data_8abe2e7d6bc243e5112bdbae3340afb9
#
_entry.id   8abe2e7d6bc243e5112bdbae3340afb9
#
_cell.length_a   1.000
_cell.length_b   1.000
_cell.length_c   1.000
_cell.angle_alpha   90.00
_cell.angle_beta   90.00
_cell.angle_gamma   90.00
#
_symmetry.space_group_name_H-M   'P 1'
#
loop_
_entity.id
_entity.type
_entity.pdbx_description
1 polymer ?
#
loop_
_entity_poly.entity_id
_entity_poly.type
_entity_poly.pdbx_seq_one_letter_code
_entity_poly.pdbx_strand_id
1 'polypeptide(L)'
;MFYDTLAWLGIREYKKFIFNSPAAQICGKLMKSTTVNFFFDAVFVRSAGTKFETPWHQDEPYWSIEGYDACTLWMPLVPVKQKNCLSFVPGSHLFKSVFNQKNFGELTGNPKDQVDFSKIADQEFPDINADPERYGVVSWELQPGDCIAFNGRTMHGGSGKLDDDTNLRVFTTKWMGDDVRIKFRNYGMDPDFSSVMIKEGLKSGDRPSTDMYPLVWSKK
;
A
#
# COMPACT_ATOMS: atom_id res chain seq x y z
N MET A 1 14.51 9.65 3.27
CA MET A 1 13.67 8.70 2.53
C MET A 1 13.20 9.38 1.25
N PHE A 2 13.25 8.70 0.11
CA PHE A 2 12.61 9.14 -1.14
C PHE A 2 11.35 8.30 -1.35
N TYR A 3 10.27 8.95 -1.76
CA TYR A 3 8.98 8.34 -2.08
C TYR A 3 8.43 9.00 -3.33
N ASP A 4 7.98 8.20 -4.29
CA ASP A 4 7.38 8.66 -5.54
C ASP A 4 6.23 7.73 -5.93
N THR A 5 5.20 8.29 -6.56
CA THR A 5 4.01 7.56 -7.02
C THR A 5 3.72 7.85 -8.48
N LEU A 6 2.95 6.97 -9.13
CA LEU A 6 2.55 7.09 -10.53
C LEU A 6 3.75 7.13 -11.51
N ALA A 7 4.89 6.56 -11.10
CA ALA A 7 6.08 6.47 -11.93
C ALA A 7 5.82 5.71 -13.24
N TRP A 8 4.83 4.80 -13.26
CA TRP A 8 4.41 4.06 -14.45
C TRP A 8 3.94 4.93 -15.62
N LEU A 9 3.47 6.15 -15.34
CA LEU A 9 3.04 7.10 -16.39
C LEU A 9 4.23 7.61 -17.21
N GLY A 10 5.40 7.77 -16.58
CA GLY A 10 6.61 8.31 -17.19
C GLY A 10 7.69 7.27 -17.48
N ILE A 11 7.69 6.12 -16.78
CA ILE A 11 8.77 5.13 -16.88
C ILE A 11 8.26 3.87 -17.56
N ARG A 12 8.79 3.62 -18.76
CA ARG A 12 8.39 2.51 -19.63
C ARG A 12 8.50 1.13 -18.98
N GLU A 13 9.53 0.91 -18.16
CA GLU A 13 9.80 -0.35 -17.48
C GLU A 13 8.71 -0.67 -16.44
N TYR A 14 8.25 0.33 -15.69
CA TYR A 14 7.15 0.16 -14.74
C TYR A 14 5.83 -0.11 -15.47
N LYS A 15 5.57 0.61 -16.58
CA LYS A 15 4.41 0.33 -17.43
C LYS A 15 4.43 -1.10 -17.97
N LYS A 16 5.58 -1.58 -18.44
CA LYS A 16 5.74 -2.98 -18.89
C LYS A 16 5.46 -3.96 -17.75
N PHE A 17 5.94 -3.69 -16.54
CA PHE A 17 5.68 -4.55 -15.41
C PHE A 17 4.17 -4.66 -15.16
N ILE A 18 3.45 -3.55 -15.10
CA ILE A 18 2.01 -3.52 -14.84
C ILE A 18 1.23 -4.35 -15.86
N PHE A 19 1.49 -4.19 -17.13
CA PHE A 19 0.69 -4.83 -18.19
C PHE A 19 1.18 -6.21 -18.60
N ASN A 20 2.45 -6.54 -18.43
CA ASN A 20 3.06 -7.74 -18.99
C ASN A 20 3.55 -8.75 -17.95
N SER A 21 3.57 -8.37 -16.65
CA SER A 21 3.91 -9.32 -15.57
C SER A 21 2.69 -10.12 -15.12
N PRO A 22 2.87 -11.20 -14.36
CA PRO A 22 1.77 -11.96 -13.76
C PRO A 22 1.12 -11.26 -12.57
N ALA A 23 1.52 -10.05 -12.20
CA ALA A 23 1.09 -9.34 -10.98
C ALA A 23 -0.43 -9.24 -10.86
N ALA A 24 -1.10 -8.74 -11.89
CA ALA A 24 -2.56 -8.61 -11.90
C ALA A 24 -3.27 -9.96 -11.76
N GLN A 25 -2.77 -11.01 -12.42
CA GLN A 25 -3.31 -12.36 -12.30
C GLN A 25 -3.13 -12.93 -10.89
N ILE A 26 -1.97 -12.72 -10.28
CA ILE A 26 -1.69 -13.14 -8.90
C ILE A 26 -2.68 -12.47 -7.95
N CYS A 27 -2.82 -11.14 -8.03
CA CYS A 27 -3.76 -10.38 -7.21
C CYS A 27 -5.20 -10.83 -7.43
N GLY A 28 -5.63 -11.05 -8.68
CA GLY A 28 -6.97 -11.54 -9.00
C GLY A 28 -7.27 -12.91 -8.37
N LYS A 29 -6.30 -13.83 -8.38
CA LYS A 29 -6.43 -15.13 -7.73
C LYS A 29 -6.51 -15.02 -6.21
N LEU A 30 -5.68 -14.17 -5.59
CA LEU A 30 -5.67 -13.95 -4.14
C LEU A 30 -6.97 -13.31 -3.65
N MET A 31 -7.46 -12.31 -4.35
CA MET A 31 -8.73 -11.63 -4.06
C MET A 31 -9.96 -12.46 -4.46
N LYS A 32 -9.78 -13.53 -5.28
CA LYS A 32 -10.87 -14.30 -5.91
C LYS A 32 -11.75 -13.45 -6.83
N SER A 33 -11.21 -12.35 -7.34
CA SER A 33 -11.89 -11.44 -8.26
C SER A 33 -11.88 -11.98 -9.67
N THR A 34 -12.85 -11.55 -10.47
CA THR A 34 -12.99 -11.89 -11.89
C THR A 34 -12.29 -10.87 -12.79
N THR A 35 -12.07 -9.67 -12.28
CA THR A 35 -11.36 -8.59 -12.96
C THR A 35 -10.40 -7.89 -12.02
N VAL A 36 -9.31 -7.34 -12.56
CA VAL A 36 -8.33 -6.58 -11.78
C VAL A 36 -7.96 -5.31 -12.53
N ASN A 37 -8.23 -4.18 -11.89
CA ASN A 37 -7.76 -2.88 -12.33
C ASN A 37 -6.49 -2.50 -11.57
N PHE A 38 -5.59 -1.79 -12.23
CA PHE A 38 -4.44 -1.20 -11.59
C PHE A 38 -4.84 0.09 -10.86
N PHE A 39 -4.32 0.30 -9.65
CA PHE A 39 -4.60 1.51 -8.88
C PHE A 39 -3.44 2.50 -8.98
N PHE A 40 -2.33 2.20 -8.36
CA PHE A 40 -1.09 2.98 -8.49
C PHE A 40 0.14 2.18 -8.09
N ASP A 41 1.30 2.70 -8.48
CA ASP A 41 2.60 2.24 -8.02
C ASP A 41 3.23 3.24 -7.07
N ALA A 42 4.14 2.73 -6.23
CA ALA A 42 5.00 3.59 -5.43
C ALA A 42 6.41 3.01 -5.34
N VAL A 43 7.39 3.90 -5.35
CA VAL A 43 8.80 3.58 -5.16
C VAL A 43 9.25 4.16 -3.83
N PHE A 44 9.87 3.31 -3.03
CA PHE A 44 10.48 3.71 -1.76
C PHE A 44 11.98 3.49 -1.83
N VAL A 45 12.74 4.52 -1.49
CA VAL A 45 14.19 4.44 -1.33
C VAL A 45 14.55 4.96 0.04
N ARG A 46 15.20 4.12 0.83
CA ARG A 46 15.77 4.48 2.12
C ARG A 46 17.28 4.26 2.08
N SER A 47 18.01 5.29 2.44
CA SER A 47 19.48 5.22 2.52
C SER A 47 19.93 4.49 3.78
N ALA A 48 21.13 3.94 3.73
CA ALA A 48 21.81 3.37 4.87
C ALA A 48 21.78 4.30 6.09
N GLY A 49 21.71 3.72 7.27
CA GLY A 49 21.63 4.46 8.52
C GLY A 49 20.29 5.16 8.79
N THR A 50 19.25 4.93 8.00
CA THR A 50 17.90 5.49 8.26
C THR A 50 17.40 5.05 9.63
N LYS A 51 16.97 6.02 10.47
CA LYS A 51 16.48 5.78 11.83
C LYS A 51 14.94 5.73 11.94
N PHE A 52 14.23 6.08 10.87
CA PHE A 52 12.77 6.15 10.87
C PHE A 52 12.16 4.76 10.66
N GLU A 53 11.22 4.40 11.53
CA GLU A 53 10.39 3.21 11.35
C GLU A 53 9.15 3.53 10.50
N THR A 54 8.67 2.55 9.76
CA THR A 54 7.32 2.58 9.20
C THR A 54 6.33 2.34 10.34
N PRO A 55 5.47 3.31 10.69
CA PRO A 55 4.44 3.11 11.70
C PRO A 55 3.55 1.92 11.34
N TRP A 56 3.03 1.22 12.34
CA TRP A 56 1.97 0.24 12.11
C TRP A 56 0.72 0.93 11.57
N HIS A 57 0.18 0.43 10.46
CA HIS A 57 -0.97 1.01 9.77
C HIS A 57 -1.70 -0.02 8.91
N GLN A 58 -2.83 0.39 8.37
CA GLN A 58 -3.55 -0.25 7.27
C GLN A 58 -3.50 0.71 6.08
N ASP A 59 -3.33 0.21 4.87
CA ASP A 59 -3.24 1.03 3.66
C ASP A 59 -4.61 1.65 3.27
N GLU A 60 -5.68 0.84 3.30
CA GLU A 60 -6.99 1.22 2.75
C GLU A 60 -7.59 2.50 3.37
N PRO A 61 -7.46 2.80 4.67
CA PRO A 61 -7.98 4.04 5.23
C PRO A 61 -7.39 5.32 4.64
N TYR A 62 -6.18 5.26 4.09
CA TYR A 62 -5.55 6.41 3.42
C TYR A 62 -6.05 6.63 1.99
N TRP A 63 -6.65 5.62 1.36
CA TRP A 63 -6.91 5.64 -0.07
C TRP A 63 -8.28 6.21 -0.43
N SER A 64 -8.39 6.71 -1.66
CA SER A 64 -9.63 7.17 -2.30
C SER A 64 -10.52 6.03 -2.81
N ILE A 65 -10.40 4.86 -2.22
CA ILE A 65 -11.21 3.68 -2.53
C ILE A 65 -11.67 2.97 -1.25
N GLU A 66 -12.70 2.13 -1.38
CA GLU A 66 -13.13 1.18 -0.37
C GLU A 66 -13.45 -0.17 -1.02
N GLY A 67 -13.34 -1.26 -0.27
CA GLY A 67 -13.59 -2.63 -0.71
C GLY A 67 -12.60 -3.61 -0.09
N TYR A 68 -12.96 -4.91 -0.10
CA TYR A 68 -12.06 -5.96 0.40
C TYR A 68 -11.08 -6.44 -0.66
N ASP A 69 -11.42 -6.29 -1.94
CA ASP A 69 -10.60 -6.75 -3.05
C ASP A 69 -9.52 -5.71 -3.42
N ALA A 70 -8.79 -5.23 -2.43
CA ALA A 70 -7.64 -4.35 -2.62
C ALA A 70 -6.36 -5.08 -2.20
N CYS A 71 -5.42 -5.24 -3.13
CA CYS A 71 -4.20 -6.01 -2.93
C CYS A 71 -2.95 -5.16 -3.22
N THR A 72 -2.00 -5.17 -2.30
CA THR A 72 -0.67 -4.60 -2.48
C THR A 72 0.33 -5.72 -2.77
N LEU A 73 1.20 -5.51 -3.76
CA LEU A 73 2.44 -6.27 -3.93
C LEU A 73 3.61 -5.40 -3.50
N TRP A 74 4.39 -5.89 -2.56
CA TRP A 74 5.61 -5.26 -2.06
C TRP A 74 6.82 -6.04 -2.55
N MET A 75 7.64 -5.45 -3.39
CA MET A 75 8.72 -6.11 -4.12
C MET A 75 10.05 -5.41 -3.85
N PRO A 76 10.99 -6.06 -3.16
CA PRO A 76 12.31 -5.52 -2.97
C PRO A 76 13.11 -5.56 -4.29
N LEU A 77 13.85 -4.50 -4.55
CA LEU A 77 14.78 -4.38 -5.70
C LEU A 77 16.23 -4.65 -5.27
N VAL A 78 16.45 -4.91 -4.00
CA VAL A 78 17.72 -5.29 -3.38
C VAL A 78 17.44 -6.37 -2.35
N PRO A 79 18.43 -7.20 -1.95
CA PRO A 79 18.24 -8.16 -0.86
C PRO A 79 17.80 -7.45 0.44
N VAL A 80 16.83 -8.01 1.14
CA VAL A 80 16.25 -7.46 2.38
C VAL A 80 16.32 -8.50 3.47
N LYS A 81 17.11 -8.24 4.51
CA LYS A 81 17.17 -9.08 5.72
C LYS A 81 15.83 -8.99 6.46
N GLN A 82 15.42 -10.06 7.14
CA GLN A 82 14.16 -10.10 7.89
C GLN A 82 13.97 -8.90 8.83
N LYS A 83 15.02 -8.50 9.56
CA LYS A 83 14.98 -7.34 10.48
C LYS A 83 14.72 -5.98 9.80
N ASN A 84 14.95 -5.90 8.50
CA ASN A 84 14.77 -4.68 7.69
C ASN A 84 13.49 -4.72 6.84
N CYS A 85 12.82 -5.87 6.79
CA CYS A 85 11.57 -6.06 6.05
C CYS A 85 10.37 -5.50 6.83
N LEU A 86 9.27 -5.26 6.15
CA LEU A 86 8.00 -5.01 6.80
C LEU A 86 7.56 -6.23 7.61
N SER A 87 6.88 -5.93 8.71
CA SER A 87 6.21 -6.91 9.56
C SER A 87 4.70 -6.83 9.38
N PHE A 88 4.01 -7.94 9.55
CA PHE A 88 2.59 -8.08 9.28
C PHE A 88 1.89 -8.79 10.42
N VAL A 89 0.61 -8.43 10.67
CA VAL A 89 -0.29 -9.17 11.55
C VAL A 89 -1.18 -10.07 10.70
N PRO A 90 -0.96 -11.40 10.67
CA PRO A 90 -1.76 -12.32 9.87
C PRO A 90 -3.23 -12.27 10.25
N GLY A 91 -4.11 -12.27 9.23
CA GLY A 91 -5.56 -12.26 9.43
C GLY A 91 -6.17 -10.91 9.83
N SER A 92 -5.36 -9.88 10.09
CA SER A 92 -5.86 -8.56 10.54
C SER A 92 -6.74 -7.84 9.52
N HIS A 93 -6.65 -8.17 8.23
CA HIS A 93 -7.57 -7.68 7.19
C HIS A 93 -9.03 -8.11 7.40
N LEU A 94 -9.28 -9.13 8.22
CA LEU A 94 -10.62 -9.60 8.58
C LEU A 94 -11.24 -8.81 9.74
N PHE A 95 -10.48 -7.95 10.40
CA PHE A 95 -11.01 -7.08 11.44
C PHE A 95 -12.03 -6.12 10.82
N LYS A 96 -13.21 -6.05 11.44
CA LYS A 96 -14.30 -5.17 10.98
C LYS A 96 -14.06 -3.70 11.32
N SER A 97 -13.15 -3.44 12.25
CA SER A 97 -12.86 -2.11 12.75
C SER A 97 -11.93 -1.34 11.80
N VAL A 98 -12.25 -0.08 11.61
CA VAL A 98 -11.30 0.92 11.15
C VAL A 98 -10.65 1.52 12.39
N PHE A 99 -9.36 1.75 12.33
CA PHE A 99 -8.58 2.32 13.43
C PHE A 99 -8.08 3.71 13.06
N ASN A 100 -7.86 4.54 14.05
CA ASN A 100 -7.09 5.76 13.88
C ASN A 100 -5.71 5.40 13.33
N GLN A 101 -5.27 6.11 12.32
CA GLN A 101 -3.99 5.84 11.66
C GLN A 101 -2.95 6.87 12.11
N LYS A 102 -1.68 6.53 12.02
CA LYS A 102 -0.59 7.47 12.27
C LYS A 102 -0.32 8.32 11.04
N ASN A 103 -0.01 9.59 11.25
CA ASN A 103 0.43 10.47 10.19
C ASN A 103 1.85 10.12 9.76
N PHE A 104 2.09 10.04 8.46
CA PHE A 104 3.42 9.87 7.88
C PHE A 104 4.15 11.21 7.64
N GLY A 105 3.54 12.34 7.99
CA GLY A 105 4.00 13.69 7.66
C GLY A 105 5.40 14.04 8.11
N GLU A 106 5.88 13.44 9.22
CA GLU A 106 7.28 13.59 9.64
C GLU A 106 8.27 12.93 8.67
N LEU A 107 7.80 11.97 7.87
CA LEU A 107 8.61 11.26 6.88
C LEU A 107 8.68 12.00 5.55
N THR A 108 7.66 12.77 5.19
CA THR A 108 7.57 13.48 3.90
C THR A 108 8.10 14.92 3.98
N GLY A 109 8.22 15.48 5.19
CA GLY A 109 8.76 16.83 5.40
C GLY A 109 7.89 17.96 4.89
N ASN A 110 6.64 17.70 4.49
CA ASN A 110 5.72 18.71 4.00
C ASN A 110 4.58 18.99 5.00
N PRO A 111 4.67 20.07 5.83
CA PRO A 111 3.66 20.38 6.84
C PRO A 111 2.30 20.79 6.27
N LYS A 112 2.21 21.11 4.98
CA LYS A 112 0.97 21.61 4.36
C LYS A 112 0.00 20.52 3.96
N ASP A 113 0.46 19.25 3.86
CA ASP A 113 -0.34 18.10 3.42
C ASP A 113 -0.74 17.21 4.61
N GLN A 114 -0.71 17.72 5.83
CA GLN A 114 -1.04 16.95 7.02
C GLN A 114 -2.55 16.76 7.15
N VAL A 115 -3.03 15.68 6.56
CA VAL A 115 -4.31 15.10 6.95
C VAL A 115 -4.16 14.50 8.34
N ASP A 116 -5.09 14.81 9.24
CA ASP A 116 -5.09 14.23 10.58
C ASP A 116 -5.78 12.86 10.57
N PHE A 117 -5.02 11.82 10.26
CA PHE A 117 -5.49 10.44 10.29
C PHE A 117 -5.67 9.88 11.72
N SER A 118 -5.30 10.63 12.75
CA SER A 118 -5.42 10.18 14.14
C SER A 118 -6.86 10.22 14.68
N LYS A 119 -7.82 10.75 13.91
CA LYS A 119 -9.22 10.96 14.33
C LYS A 119 -10.22 10.48 13.28
N ILE A 120 -9.89 9.47 12.51
CA ILE A 120 -10.76 8.95 11.45
C ILE A 120 -11.71 7.86 11.93
N ALA A 121 -11.54 7.37 13.15
CA ALA A 121 -12.28 6.27 13.74
C ALA A 121 -12.43 6.43 15.26
N ASP A 122 -13.32 5.63 15.87
CA ASP A 122 -13.52 5.60 17.32
C ASP A 122 -12.49 4.72 18.07
N GLN A 123 -11.66 3.98 17.34
CA GLN A 123 -10.70 3.04 17.91
C GLN A 123 -9.27 3.45 17.59
N GLU A 124 -8.45 3.46 18.64
CA GLU A 124 -7.01 3.65 18.50
C GLU A 124 -6.35 2.43 17.87
N PHE A 125 -5.31 2.68 17.06
CA PHE A 125 -4.51 1.61 16.49
C PHE A 125 -3.80 0.84 17.63
N PRO A 126 -3.90 -0.50 17.65
CA PRO A 126 -3.32 -1.28 18.74
C PRO A 126 -1.79 -1.11 18.80
N ASP A 127 -1.24 -1.10 20.01
CA ASP A 127 0.20 -1.09 20.21
C ASP A 127 0.77 -2.51 20.00
N ILE A 128 1.06 -2.80 18.72
CA ILE A 128 1.58 -4.11 18.31
C ILE A 128 3.00 -4.32 18.83
N ASN A 129 3.78 -3.25 18.97
CA ASN A 129 5.16 -3.34 19.45
C ASN A 129 5.24 -3.73 20.94
N ALA A 130 4.21 -3.44 21.72
CA ALA A 130 4.16 -3.82 23.14
C ALA A 130 4.07 -5.34 23.35
N ASP A 131 3.43 -6.06 22.43
CA ASP A 131 3.25 -7.52 22.52
C ASP A 131 3.15 -8.17 21.12
N PRO A 132 4.25 -8.23 20.36
CA PRO A 132 4.23 -8.76 18.99
C PRO A 132 3.84 -10.24 18.93
N GLU A 133 4.12 -11.03 19.97
CA GLU A 133 3.77 -12.45 20.02
C GLU A 133 2.25 -12.64 20.08
N ARG A 134 1.54 -11.82 20.84
CA ARG A 134 0.07 -11.82 20.91
C ARG A 134 -0.57 -11.60 19.55
N TYR A 135 0.05 -10.77 18.71
CA TYR A 135 -0.44 -10.47 17.36
C TYR A 135 0.06 -11.45 16.31
N GLY A 136 0.92 -12.40 16.69
CA GLY A 136 1.50 -13.38 15.76
C GLY A 136 2.29 -12.71 14.63
N VAL A 137 3.03 -11.64 14.94
CA VAL A 137 3.74 -10.83 13.94
C VAL A 137 4.71 -11.69 13.12
N VAL A 138 4.64 -11.55 11.80
CA VAL A 138 5.50 -12.26 10.85
C VAL A 138 6.28 -11.28 9.97
N SER A 139 7.47 -11.69 9.57
CA SER A 139 8.33 -10.97 8.63
C SER A 139 9.25 -11.96 7.94
N TRP A 140 9.82 -11.59 6.80
CA TRP A 140 10.64 -12.50 5.98
C TRP A 140 11.94 -11.85 5.50
N GLU A 141 12.93 -12.69 5.22
CA GLU A 141 14.06 -12.33 4.37
C GLU A 141 13.63 -12.49 2.91
N LEU A 142 13.99 -11.52 2.06
CA LEU A 142 13.57 -11.49 0.65
C LEU A 142 14.72 -11.17 -0.27
N GLN A 143 14.66 -11.72 -1.48
CA GLN A 143 15.57 -11.45 -2.58
C GLN A 143 14.85 -10.68 -3.70
N PRO A 144 15.58 -9.94 -4.56
CA PRO A 144 14.99 -9.40 -5.79
C PRO A 144 14.32 -10.50 -6.62
N GLY A 145 13.05 -10.29 -6.95
CA GLY A 145 12.19 -11.28 -7.61
C GLY A 145 11.14 -11.90 -6.67
N ASP A 146 11.36 -11.85 -5.35
CA ASP A 146 10.31 -12.18 -4.38
C ASP A 146 9.30 -11.04 -4.25
N CYS A 147 8.11 -11.37 -3.76
CA CYS A 147 7.12 -10.37 -3.37
C CYS A 147 6.31 -10.81 -2.16
N ILE A 148 5.89 -9.83 -1.36
CA ILE A 148 4.85 -10.01 -0.35
C ILE A 148 3.55 -9.45 -0.93
N ALA A 149 2.50 -10.29 -0.97
CA ALA A 149 1.16 -9.89 -1.35
C ALA A 149 0.29 -9.77 -0.11
N PHE A 150 -0.39 -8.66 0.08
CA PHE A 150 -1.27 -8.45 1.22
C PHE A 150 -2.48 -7.58 0.87
N ASN A 151 -3.55 -7.76 1.64
CA ASN A 151 -4.76 -6.97 1.51
C ASN A 151 -4.55 -5.56 2.07
N GLY A 152 -5.14 -4.53 1.46
CA GLY A 152 -5.01 -3.14 1.90
C GLY A 152 -5.45 -2.87 3.35
N ARG A 153 -6.19 -3.79 3.96
CA ARG A 153 -6.58 -3.74 5.38
C ARG A 153 -5.66 -4.51 6.31
N THR A 154 -4.63 -5.18 5.80
CA THR A 154 -3.68 -5.89 6.64
C THR A 154 -2.85 -4.90 7.46
N MET A 155 -2.83 -5.07 8.78
CA MET A 155 -1.96 -4.30 9.66
C MET A 155 -0.51 -4.65 9.37
N HIS A 156 0.27 -3.65 9.01
CA HIS A 156 1.68 -3.82 8.73
C HIS A 156 2.48 -2.59 9.10
N GLY A 157 3.78 -2.76 9.26
CA GLY A 157 4.66 -1.69 9.71
C GLY A 157 6.01 -2.25 10.15
N GLY A 158 6.56 -1.70 11.22
CA GLY A 158 7.80 -2.19 11.83
C GLY A 158 9.03 -1.65 11.16
N SER A 159 10.06 -2.47 11.07
CA SER A 159 11.41 -2.04 10.80
C SER A 159 11.53 -1.05 9.62
N GLY A 160 12.07 0.07 9.88
CA GLY A 160 12.52 1.03 8.87
C GLY A 160 13.88 1.55 9.25
N LYS A 161 14.40 1.08 10.40
CA LYS A 161 15.77 1.31 10.81
C LYS A 161 16.68 0.43 9.96
N LEU A 162 17.58 1.07 9.24
CA LEU A 162 18.55 0.40 8.40
C LEU A 162 19.93 0.50 9.04
N ASP A 163 20.71 -0.58 8.91
CA ASP A 163 22.12 -0.57 9.26
C ASP A 163 22.88 0.45 8.40
N ASP A 164 24.05 0.87 8.85
CA ASP A 164 24.86 1.90 8.18
C ASP A 164 25.39 1.47 6.79
N ASP A 165 25.30 0.19 6.47
CA ASP A 165 25.69 -0.42 5.20
C ASP A 165 24.52 -0.87 4.32
N THR A 166 23.27 -0.71 4.81
CA THR A 166 22.08 -1.26 4.18
C THR A 166 21.22 -0.17 3.54
N ASN A 167 21.01 -0.28 2.24
CA ASN A 167 20.01 0.50 1.52
C ASN A 167 18.77 -0.34 1.28
N LEU A 168 17.59 0.27 1.30
CA LEU A 168 16.34 -0.36 0.93
C LEU A 168 15.78 0.31 -0.31
N ARG A 169 15.43 -0.48 -1.31
CA ARG A 169 14.76 -0.05 -2.53
C ARG A 169 13.59 -0.99 -2.78
N VAL A 170 12.41 -0.43 -2.85
CA VAL A 170 11.18 -1.20 -2.99
C VAL A 170 10.30 -0.59 -4.06
N PHE A 171 9.76 -1.45 -4.90
CA PHE A 171 8.68 -1.13 -5.82
C PHE A 171 7.40 -1.78 -5.31
N THR A 172 6.35 -0.99 -5.15
CA THR A 172 5.05 -1.50 -4.74
C THR A 172 4.00 -1.21 -5.79
N THR A 173 3.04 -2.11 -5.94
CA THR A 173 1.90 -1.93 -6.84
C THR A 173 0.61 -2.26 -6.11
N LYS A 174 -0.44 -1.47 -6.35
CA LYS A 174 -1.75 -1.63 -5.74
C LYS A 174 -2.77 -1.99 -6.81
N TRP A 175 -3.63 -2.94 -6.48
CA TRP A 175 -4.56 -3.59 -7.40
C TRP A 175 -5.95 -3.64 -6.81
N MET A 176 -6.95 -3.43 -7.67
CA MET A 176 -8.36 -3.33 -7.31
C MET A 176 -9.14 -4.44 -7.98
N GLY A 177 -9.90 -5.19 -7.19
CA GLY A 177 -10.77 -6.26 -7.66
C GLY A 177 -12.23 -5.85 -7.80
N ASP A 178 -13.12 -6.85 -7.79
CA ASP A 178 -14.52 -6.69 -8.22
C ASP A 178 -15.37 -5.83 -7.29
N ASP A 179 -15.11 -5.83 -5.98
CA ASP A 179 -15.93 -5.09 -5.00
C ASP A 179 -15.45 -3.66 -4.74
N VAL A 180 -14.27 -3.28 -5.27
CA VAL A 180 -13.69 -1.96 -5.01
C VAL A 180 -14.52 -0.85 -5.65
N ARG A 181 -14.73 0.22 -4.87
CA ARG A 181 -15.45 1.44 -5.28
C ARG A 181 -14.65 2.68 -4.89
N ILE A 182 -14.82 3.75 -5.66
CA ILE A 182 -14.29 5.07 -5.30
C ILE A 182 -14.92 5.53 -3.98
N LYS A 183 -14.10 6.06 -3.10
CA LYS A 183 -14.50 6.65 -1.83
C LYS A 183 -13.68 7.89 -1.55
N PHE A 184 -14.24 9.05 -1.80
CA PHE A 184 -13.63 10.29 -1.34
C PHE A 184 -13.85 10.43 0.16
N ARG A 185 -12.75 10.51 0.90
CA ARG A 185 -12.75 10.59 2.37
C ARG A 185 -12.94 12.05 2.79
N ASN A 186 -13.75 12.30 3.80
CA ASN A 186 -13.97 13.63 4.35
C ASN A 186 -12.82 14.13 5.24
N TYR A 187 -11.93 13.24 5.64
CA TYR A 187 -10.75 13.55 6.44
C TYR A 187 -9.45 13.67 5.61
N GLY A 188 -9.54 13.48 4.29
CA GLY A 188 -8.42 13.49 3.35
C GLY A 188 -7.92 12.11 2.95
N MET A 189 -6.95 12.08 2.04
CA MET A 189 -6.38 10.85 1.46
C MET A 189 -4.88 11.02 1.27
N ASP A 190 -4.13 9.91 1.31
CA ASP A 190 -2.69 9.88 1.04
C ASP A 190 -2.31 8.56 0.33
N PRO A 191 -1.87 8.59 -0.94
CA PRO A 191 -1.85 9.78 -1.80
C PRO A 191 -3.26 10.24 -2.22
N ASP A 192 -3.46 11.56 -2.34
CA ASP A 192 -4.74 12.12 -2.79
C ASP A 192 -4.82 12.20 -4.31
N PHE A 193 -5.57 11.28 -4.90
CA PHE A 193 -5.86 11.25 -6.33
C PHE A 193 -7.26 11.79 -6.67
N SER A 194 -7.98 12.40 -5.73
CA SER A 194 -9.37 12.84 -5.92
C SER A 194 -9.53 13.79 -7.09
N SER A 195 -8.61 14.73 -7.25
CA SER A 195 -8.63 15.71 -8.35
C SER A 195 -8.53 15.04 -9.72
N VAL A 196 -7.70 14.01 -9.84
CA VAL A 196 -7.54 13.22 -11.08
C VAL A 196 -8.81 12.40 -11.33
N MET A 197 -9.32 11.71 -10.32
CA MET A 197 -10.54 10.91 -10.40
C MET A 197 -11.75 11.75 -10.84
N ILE A 198 -11.93 12.93 -10.21
CA ILE A 198 -13.02 13.85 -10.56
C ILE A 198 -12.87 14.36 -12.01
N LYS A 199 -11.65 14.68 -12.45
CA LYS A 199 -11.37 15.10 -13.83
C LYS A 199 -11.73 14.00 -14.85
N GLU A 200 -11.58 12.74 -14.49
CA GLU A 200 -11.99 11.59 -15.29
C GLU A 200 -13.48 11.23 -15.13
N GLY A 201 -14.26 12.06 -14.43
CA GLY A 201 -15.71 11.90 -14.26
C GLY A 201 -16.12 10.90 -13.18
N LEU A 202 -15.17 10.42 -12.36
CA LEU A 202 -15.45 9.46 -11.29
C LEU A 202 -16.00 10.17 -10.04
N LYS A 203 -16.90 9.49 -9.35
CA LYS A 203 -17.49 9.91 -8.08
C LYS A 203 -17.53 8.75 -7.07
N SER A 204 -17.74 9.07 -5.80
CA SER A 204 -17.91 8.02 -4.78
C SER A 204 -19.01 7.04 -5.15
N GLY A 205 -18.71 5.74 -5.02
CA GLY A 205 -19.57 4.62 -5.40
C GLY A 205 -19.29 4.07 -6.80
N ASP A 206 -18.60 4.81 -7.66
CA ASP A 206 -18.24 4.32 -8.99
C ASP A 206 -17.17 3.23 -8.93
N ARG A 207 -17.15 2.37 -9.94
CA ARG A 207 -16.05 1.44 -10.15
C ARG A 207 -14.86 2.19 -10.75
N PRO A 208 -13.65 2.08 -10.18
CA PRO A 208 -12.46 2.71 -10.74
C PRO A 208 -12.03 1.95 -12.02
N SER A 209 -12.43 2.45 -13.20
CA SER A 209 -12.07 1.87 -14.49
C SER A 209 -11.98 2.97 -15.54
N THR A 210 -10.80 3.53 -15.68
CA THR A 210 -10.46 4.60 -16.63
C THR A 210 -9.05 4.38 -17.18
N ASP A 211 -8.54 5.30 -17.98
CA ASP A 211 -7.15 5.22 -18.47
C ASP A 211 -6.11 5.32 -17.34
N MET A 212 -6.45 6.04 -16.25
CA MET A 212 -5.62 6.07 -15.04
C MET A 212 -5.72 4.81 -14.19
N TYR A 213 -6.85 4.11 -14.25
CA TYR A 213 -7.13 2.89 -13.50
C TYR A 213 -7.49 1.75 -14.45
N PRO A 214 -6.54 1.36 -15.34
CA PRO A 214 -6.83 0.45 -16.43
C PRO A 214 -7.19 -0.95 -15.94
N LEU A 215 -8.11 -1.59 -16.65
CA LEU A 215 -8.34 -3.03 -16.53
C LEU A 215 -7.10 -3.76 -17.08
N VAL A 216 -6.41 -4.53 -16.25
CA VAL A 216 -5.17 -5.23 -16.62
C VAL A 216 -5.39 -6.73 -16.77
N TRP A 217 -6.30 -7.30 -16.02
CA TRP A 217 -6.58 -8.72 -16.08
C TRP A 217 -8.08 -9.03 -15.91
N SER A 218 -8.55 -10.04 -16.64
CA SER A 218 -9.86 -10.64 -16.44
C SER A 218 -9.75 -12.16 -16.48
N LYS A 219 -10.56 -12.82 -15.64
CA LYS A 219 -10.69 -14.28 -15.65
C LYS A 219 -11.33 -14.71 -16.96
N LYS A 220 -10.64 -15.61 -17.65
CA LYS A 220 -11.17 -16.28 -18.84
C LYS A 220 -12.12 -17.39 -18.45
#